data_cf1ff550a24fdca9584672c2665169d5
#
_entry.id   cf1ff550a24fdca9584672c2665169d5
#
_cell.length_a   1.000
_cell.length_b   1.000
_cell.length_c   1.000
_cell.angle_alpha   90.00
_cell.angle_beta   90.00
_cell.angle_gamma   90.00
#
_symmetry.space_group_name_H-M   'P 1'
#
loop_
_entity.id
_entity.type
_entity.pdbx_description
1 polymer ?
#
loop_
_entity_poly.entity_id
_entity_poly.type
_entity_poly.pdbx_seq_one_letter_code
_entity_poly.pdbx_strand_id
1 'polypeptide(L)'
;MKEKTIGILGGMGPEATLDCYSRIISSTPAKTDQEHLRVIIDSNPKVPDRTAAIIAAGQSPVPVLVAGCRALQQAGADFIIIPCVSAHFFLDEIQQQIALPILSIFDVVTETIISDHPQIKTVGLMGTTGTINCGLFQKRLAVKGIETRVADETQQSKVMEAIYDIKNSQPARSRTQITSDLVAVADGLISKGARGIIAGCTEIPLVLKQEHLSVPYFDALTILARAAIFKAGLTPIP
;
A
#
# COMPACT_ATOMS: atom_id res chain seq x y z
N MET A 1 1.94 -4.10 27.60
CA MET A 1 1.11 -5.06 26.83
C MET A 1 2.03 -6.08 26.19
N LYS A 2 1.63 -7.34 26.00
CA LYS A 2 2.45 -8.32 25.28
C LYS A 2 2.55 -7.89 23.81
N GLU A 3 3.76 -7.88 23.27
CA GLU A 3 3.98 -7.58 21.85
C GLU A 3 3.27 -8.60 20.96
N LYS A 4 2.71 -8.10 19.84
CA LYS A 4 2.00 -8.93 18.86
C LYS A 4 2.91 -9.27 17.68
N THR A 5 2.77 -10.48 17.18
CA THR A 5 3.44 -10.96 15.97
C THR A 5 2.74 -10.45 14.72
N ILE A 6 3.46 -9.80 13.83
CA ILE A 6 2.95 -9.29 12.55
C ILE A 6 3.01 -10.42 11.50
N GLY A 7 1.89 -10.68 10.81
CA GLY A 7 1.86 -11.49 9.60
C GLY A 7 1.88 -10.59 8.37
N ILE A 8 2.81 -10.80 7.43
CA ILE A 8 2.84 -10.13 6.14
C ILE A 8 2.36 -11.09 5.06
N LEU A 9 1.19 -10.84 4.49
CA LEU A 9 0.68 -11.52 3.30
C LEU A 9 1.21 -10.80 2.06
N GLY A 10 2.32 -11.29 1.54
CA GLY A 10 3.12 -10.63 0.51
C GLY A 10 3.14 -11.36 -0.85
N GLY A 11 4.13 -11.00 -1.67
CA GLY A 11 4.35 -11.58 -3.00
C GLY A 11 3.64 -10.83 -4.14
N MET A 12 2.96 -9.70 -3.85
CA MET A 12 2.12 -8.99 -4.83
C MET A 12 2.56 -7.53 -5.14
N GLY A 13 3.79 -7.11 -5.19
CA GLY A 13 4.99 -7.82 -5.57
C GLY A 13 5.93 -8.21 -4.41
N PRO A 14 6.88 -9.07 -4.76
CA PRO A 14 7.93 -9.48 -3.83
C PRO A 14 8.82 -8.33 -3.37
N GLU A 15 9.19 -7.39 -4.24
CA GLU A 15 10.00 -6.22 -3.90
C GLU A 15 9.28 -5.30 -2.89
N ALA A 16 7.97 -5.05 -3.10
CA ALA A 16 7.16 -4.29 -2.15
C ALA A 16 7.00 -5.01 -0.80
N THR A 17 7.02 -6.35 -0.80
CA THR A 17 6.98 -7.15 0.43
C THR A 17 8.29 -6.99 1.22
N LEU A 18 9.42 -7.05 0.54
CA LEU A 18 10.74 -6.83 1.13
C LEU A 18 10.86 -5.39 1.67
N ASP A 19 10.42 -4.40 0.90
CA ASP A 19 10.43 -2.99 1.31
C ASP A 19 9.54 -2.76 2.54
N CYS A 20 8.36 -3.40 2.60
CA CYS A 20 7.50 -3.36 3.79
C CYS A 20 8.22 -3.86 5.04
N TYR A 21 8.87 -5.01 4.95
CA TYR A 21 9.63 -5.57 6.07
C TYR A 21 10.82 -4.68 6.46
N SER A 22 11.56 -4.16 5.49
CA SER A 22 12.65 -3.20 5.72
C SER A 22 12.17 -1.96 6.49
N ARG A 23 11.00 -1.41 6.15
CA ARG A 23 10.38 -0.27 6.84
C ARG A 23 9.94 -0.62 8.26
N ILE A 24 9.44 -1.82 8.49
CA ILE A 24 9.14 -2.30 9.84
C ILE A 24 10.41 -2.34 10.68
N ILE A 25 11.52 -2.88 10.16
CA ILE A 25 12.81 -2.91 10.84
C ILE A 25 13.28 -1.48 11.16
N SER A 26 13.35 -0.61 10.15
CA SER A 26 13.91 0.74 10.28
C SER A 26 13.06 1.67 11.16
N SER A 27 11.74 1.44 11.25
CA SER A 27 10.83 2.24 12.07
C SER A 27 10.55 1.64 13.46
N THR A 28 11.09 0.47 13.77
CA THR A 28 10.99 -0.13 15.12
C THR A 28 12.06 0.49 16.05
N PRO A 29 11.70 0.99 17.24
CA PRO A 29 12.66 1.57 18.18
C PRO A 29 13.44 0.46 18.93
N ALA A 30 14.30 -0.27 18.20
CA ALA A 30 15.11 -1.37 18.71
C ALA A 30 16.60 -0.99 18.76
N LYS A 31 17.29 -1.36 19.84
CA LYS A 31 18.75 -1.22 20.01
C LYS A 31 19.48 -2.55 19.85
N THR A 32 18.77 -3.64 19.97
CA THR A 32 19.27 -5.03 19.85
C THR A 32 18.29 -5.84 18.99
N ASP A 33 18.74 -6.96 18.46
CA ASP A 33 17.92 -7.87 17.65
C ASP A 33 16.65 -8.32 18.40
N GLN A 34 16.77 -8.53 19.72
CA GLN A 34 15.71 -9.03 20.60
C GLN A 34 14.60 -8.00 20.86
N GLU A 35 14.85 -6.73 20.59
CA GLU A 35 13.87 -5.64 20.72
C GLU A 35 13.05 -5.42 19.45
N HIS A 36 13.42 -6.09 18.33
CA HIS A 36 12.61 -6.07 17.11
C HIS A 36 11.35 -6.91 17.23
N LEU A 37 10.29 -6.47 16.57
CA LEU A 37 9.03 -7.20 16.48
C LEU A 37 9.20 -8.52 15.73
N ARG A 38 8.55 -9.57 16.22
CA ARG A 38 8.44 -10.81 15.46
C ARG A 38 7.56 -10.61 14.23
N VAL A 39 8.10 -10.95 13.05
CA VAL A 39 7.40 -10.86 11.76
C VAL A 39 7.42 -12.23 11.08
N ILE A 40 6.27 -12.64 10.54
CA ILE A 40 6.12 -13.84 9.72
C ILE A 40 5.70 -13.39 8.33
N ILE A 41 6.39 -13.84 7.29
CA ILE A 41 6.16 -13.42 5.91
C ILE A 41 5.76 -14.63 5.08
N ASP A 42 4.57 -14.57 4.46
CA ASP A 42 4.18 -15.43 3.35
C ASP A 42 4.27 -14.64 2.06
N SER A 43 5.32 -14.85 1.28
CA SER A 43 5.55 -14.16 0.01
C SER A 43 5.22 -15.06 -1.17
N ASN A 44 3.95 -15.03 -1.62
CA ASN A 44 3.45 -15.86 -2.71
C ASN A 44 3.25 -15.04 -4.00
N PRO A 45 4.18 -15.08 -4.99
CA PRO A 45 4.03 -14.36 -6.25
C PRO A 45 3.04 -15.02 -7.23
N LYS A 46 2.46 -16.16 -6.87
CA LYS A 46 1.47 -16.89 -7.70
C LYS A 46 0.03 -16.46 -7.45
N VAL A 47 -0.20 -15.46 -6.61
CA VAL A 47 -1.53 -14.86 -6.44
C VAL A 47 -1.99 -14.24 -7.77
N PRO A 48 -3.19 -14.59 -8.29
CA PRO A 48 -3.73 -14.04 -9.53
C PRO A 48 -3.72 -12.51 -9.56
N ASP A 49 -3.63 -11.92 -10.76
CA ASP A 49 -3.59 -10.45 -10.89
C ASP A 49 -4.85 -9.78 -10.32
N ARG A 50 -4.64 -8.89 -9.36
CA ARG A 50 -5.71 -8.21 -8.61
C ARG A 50 -6.44 -7.17 -9.46
N THR A 51 -5.72 -6.47 -10.35
CA THR A 51 -6.34 -5.49 -11.25
C THR A 51 -7.24 -6.21 -12.25
N ALA A 52 -6.78 -7.29 -12.87
CA ALA A 52 -7.58 -8.09 -13.78
C ALA A 52 -8.83 -8.66 -13.08
N ALA A 53 -8.69 -9.14 -11.84
CA ALA A 53 -9.84 -9.65 -11.07
C ALA A 53 -10.85 -8.54 -10.71
N ILE A 54 -10.40 -7.34 -10.36
CA ILE A 54 -11.26 -6.19 -10.02
C ILE A 54 -12.08 -5.74 -11.24
N ILE A 55 -11.50 -5.73 -12.43
CA ILE A 55 -12.20 -5.35 -13.67
C ILE A 55 -12.97 -6.51 -14.31
N ALA A 56 -13.14 -7.64 -13.57
CA ALA A 56 -13.83 -8.85 -13.99
C ALA A 56 -13.23 -9.54 -15.24
N ALA A 57 -11.94 -9.33 -15.51
CA ALA A 57 -11.22 -9.94 -16.64
C ALA A 57 -10.26 -11.06 -16.22
N GLY A 58 -10.18 -11.41 -14.92
CA GLY A 58 -9.23 -12.37 -14.38
C GLY A 58 -9.78 -13.29 -13.30
N GLN A 59 -8.97 -14.29 -12.95
CA GLN A 59 -9.26 -15.23 -11.87
C GLN A 59 -9.29 -14.52 -10.51
N SER A 60 -10.24 -14.90 -9.62
CA SER A 60 -10.28 -14.37 -8.24
C SER A 60 -9.03 -14.75 -7.46
N PRO A 61 -8.36 -13.78 -6.81
CA PRO A 61 -7.22 -14.03 -5.95
C PRO A 61 -7.61 -14.55 -4.55
N VAL A 62 -8.89 -14.46 -4.18
CA VAL A 62 -9.38 -14.72 -2.81
C VAL A 62 -8.98 -16.10 -2.27
N PRO A 63 -9.13 -17.22 -3.01
CA PRO A 63 -8.75 -18.54 -2.48
C PRO A 63 -7.27 -18.62 -2.10
N VAL A 64 -6.39 -18.01 -2.90
CA VAL A 64 -4.93 -18.01 -2.64
C VAL A 64 -4.59 -17.07 -1.48
N LEU A 65 -5.24 -15.90 -1.39
CA LEU A 65 -5.06 -14.97 -0.29
C LEU A 65 -5.52 -15.57 1.04
N VAL A 66 -6.66 -16.25 1.06
CA VAL A 66 -7.17 -16.94 2.26
C VAL A 66 -6.23 -18.07 2.69
N ALA A 67 -5.67 -18.84 1.75
CA ALA A 67 -4.70 -19.88 2.07
C ALA A 67 -3.43 -19.29 2.74
N GLY A 68 -2.88 -18.19 2.22
CA GLY A 68 -1.76 -17.48 2.82
C GLY A 68 -2.09 -16.91 4.21
N CYS A 69 -3.28 -16.33 4.39
CA CYS A 69 -3.73 -15.86 5.71
C CYS A 69 -3.79 -17.00 6.73
N ARG A 70 -4.29 -18.16 6.34
CA ARG A 70 -4.34 -19.36 7.21
C ARG A 70 -2.94 -19.87 7.54
N ALA A 71 -2.00 -19.84 6.60
CA ALA A 71 -0.61 -20.21 6.86
C ALA A 71 0.04 -19.26 7.89
N LEU A 72 -0.18 -17.95 7.76
CA LEU A 72 0.28 -16.96 8.74
C LEU A 72 -0.34 -17.17 10.13
N GLN A 73 -1.64 -17.50 10.17
CA GLN A 73 -2.34 -17.83 11.42
C GLN A 73 -1.73 -19.07 12.09
N GLN A 74 -1.51 -20.13 11.33
CA GLN A 74 -0.89 -21.38 11.83
C GLN A 74 0.55 -21.15 12.33
N ALA A 75 1.29 -20.25 11.69
CA ALA A 75 2.64 -19.87 12.10
C ALA A 75 2.67 -18.97 13.35
N GLY A 76 1.51 -18.52 13.84
CA GLY A 76 1.37 -17.74 15.08
C GLY A 76 1.39 -16.22 14.90
N ALA A 77 0.96 -15.71 13.77
CA ALA A 77 0.67 -14.28 13.62
C ALA A 77 -0.55 -13.88 14.47
N ASP A 78 -0.54 -12.68 15.04
CA ASP A 78 -1.65 -12.12 15.82
C ASP A 78 -2.58 -11.24 14.96
N PHE A 79 -2.07 -10.69 13.88
CA PHE A 79 -2.80 -9.92 12.85
C PHE A 79 -2.03 -9.92 11.54
N ILE A 80 -2.69 -9.50 10.47
CA ILE A 80 -2.13 -9.51 9.11
C ILE A 80 -2.08 -8.10 8.55
N ILE A 81 -1.01 -7.81 7.80
CA ILE A 81 -0.90 -6.69 6.87
C ILE A 81 -0.68 -7.22 5.45
N ILE A 82 -1.18 -6.49 4.46
CA ILE A 82 -1.06 -6.84 3.04
C ILE A 82 -0.37 -5.68 2.32
N PRO A 83 0.92 -5.78 1.96
CA PRO A 83 1.63 -4.74 1.22
C PRO A 83 1.23 -4.74 -0.27
N CYS A 84 -0.07 -4.65 -0.54
CA CYS A 84 -0.66 -4.58 -1.86
C CYS A 84 -2.02 -3.88 -1.76
N VAL A 85 -2.11 -2.64 -2.26
CA VAL A 85 -3.34 -1.84 -2.12
C VAL A 85 -4.53 -2.49 -2.81
N SER A 86 -4.37 -2.94 -4.06
CA SER A 86 -5.48 -3.55 -4.82
C SER A 86 -5.98 -4.88 -4.22
N ALA A 87 -5.16 -5.60 -3.43
CA ALA A 87 -5.61 -6.80 -2.72
C ALA A 87 -6.68 -6.49 -1.65
N HIS A 88 -6.67 -5.27 -1.10
CA HIS A 88 -7.66 -4.84 -0.11
C HIS A 88 -9.08 -4.66 -0.68
N PHE A 89 -9.25 -4.69 -2.02
CA PHE A 89 -10.58 -4.78 -2.61
C PHE A 89 -11.33 -6.04 -2.17
N PHE A 90 -10.60 -7.12 -1.93
CA PHE A 90 -11.14 -8.42 -1.52
C PHE A 90 -11.15 -8.61 0.00
N LEU A 91 -10.89 -7.55 0.78
CA LEU A 91 -10.69 -7.64 2.23
C LEU A 91 -11.90 -8.26 2.95
N ASP A 92 -13.11 -7.85 2.60
CA ASP A 92 -14.34 -8.34 3.23
C ASP A 92 -14.54 -9.83 2.96
N GLU A 93 -14.28 -10.30 1.72
CA GLU A 93 -14.38 -11.71 1.37
C GLU A 93 -13.32 -12.57 2.07
N ILE A 94 -12.11 -12.04 2.24
CA ILE A 94 -11.03 -12.70 2.98
C ILE A 94 -11.38 -12.77 4.47
N GLN A 95 -11.80 -11.65 5.06
CA GLN A 95 -12.06 -11.54 6.50
C GLN A 95 -13.22 -12.44 6.96
N GLN A 96 -14.19 -12.75 6.08
CA GLN A 96 -15.26 -13.72 6.36
C GLN A 96 -14.73 -15.17 6.50
N GLN A 97 -13.53 -15.48 6.02
CA GLN A 97 -12.97 -16.82 5.96
C GLN A 97 -11.81 -17.07 6.91
N ILE A 98 -11.35 -16.05 7.64
CA ILE A 98 -10.23 -16.10 8.59
C ILE A 98 -10.59 -15.40 9.90
N ALA A 99 -9.96 -15.85 10.99
CA ALA A 99 -10.18 -15.27 12.32
C ALA A 99 -9.23 -14.09 12.63
N LEU A 100 -8.04 -14.05 12.00
CA LEU A 100 -7.08 -12.98 12.26
C LEU A 100 -7.56 -11.66 11.66
N PRO A 101 -7.46 -10.54 12.41
CA PRO A 101 -7.78 -9.23 11.87
C PRO A 101 -6.74 -8.81 10.83
N ILE A 102 -7.20 -8.27 9.71
CA ILE A 102 -6.35 -7.63 8.71
C ILE A 102 -6.40 -6.12 8.90
N LEU A 103 -5.22 -5.48 8.92
CA LEU A 103 -5.12 -4.03 8.99
C LEU A 103 -5.40 -3.41 7.61
N SER A 104 -6.44 -2.60 7.52
CA SER A 104 -6.83 -1.97 6.25
C SER A 104 -5.91 -0.82 5.88
N ILE A 105 -5.25 -0.91 4.73
CA ILE A 105 -4.38 0.15 4.20
C ILE A 105 -5.17 1.43 3.89
N PHE A 106 -6.43 1.30 3.47
CA PHE A 106 -7.29 2.46 3.18
C PHE A 106 -7.61 3.25 4.45
N ASP A 107 -7.87 2.54 5.55
CA ASP A 107 -8.25 3.17 6.82
C ASP A 107 -7.04 3.87 7.44
N VAL A 108 -5.88 3.20 7.52
CA VAL A 108 -4.68 3.81 8.12
C VAL A 108 -4.17 5.00 7.32
N VAL A 109 -4.23 4.98 5.99
CA VAL A 109 -3.85 6.13 5.16
C VAL A 109 -4.83 7.29 5.36
N THR A 110 -6.13 7.02 5.39
CA THR A 110 -7.15 8.05 5.61
C THR A 110 -6.99 8.68 6.99
N GLU A 111 -6.80 7.88 8.04
CA GLU A 111 -6.58 8.36 9.41
C GLU A 111 -5.30 9.20 9.52
N THR A 112 -4.20 8.79 8.90
CA THR A 112 -2.95 9.55 8.86
C THR A 112 -3.14 10.92 8.20
N ILE A 113 -3.85 10.99 7.06
CA ILE A 113 -4.11 12.28 6.39
C ILE A 113 -4.88 13.22 7.31
N ILE A 114 -5.88 12.72 8.03
CA ILE A 114 -6.74 13.52 8.90
C ILE A 114 -5.98 13.98 10.15
N SER A 115 -5.20 13.10 10.77
CA SER A 115 -4.47 13.41 12.00
C SER A 115 -3.31 14.37 11.77
N ASP A 116 -2.51 14.11 10.74
CA ASP A 116 -1.25 14.81 10.53
C ASP A 116 -1.40 16.05 9.63
N HIS A 117 -2.44 16.05 8.77
CA HIS A 117 -2.69 17.13 7.80
C HIS A 117 -4.18 17.53 7.74
N PRO A 118 -4.81 17.96 8.86
CA PRO A 118 -6.26 18.25 8.92
C PRO A 118 -6.72 19.37 7.98
N GLN A 119 -5.78 20.21 7.51
CA GLN A 119 -6.03 21.28 6.54
C GLN A 119 -6.21 20.78 5.11
N ILE A 120 -5.78 19.55 4.78
CA ILE A 120 -5.88 19.02 3.41
C ILE A 120 -7.33 18.61 3.15
N LYS A 121 -7.91 19.17 2.07
CA LYS A 121 -9.28 18.89 1.61
C LYS A 121 -9.33 18.24 0.23
N THR A 122 -8.18 18.18 -0.46
CA THR A 122 -8.08 17.57 -1.78
C THR A 122 -6.74 16.85 -1.89
N VAL A 123 -6.77 15.57 -2.29
CA VAL A 123 -5.57 14.75 -2.53
C VAL A 123 -5.56 14.19 -3.94
N GLY A 124 -4.38 14.01 -4.50
CA GLY A 124 -4.15 13.24 -5.72
C GLY A 124 -3.94 11.78 -5.37
N LEU A 125 -4.57 10.87 -6.09
CA LEU A 125 -4.38 9.43 -5.94
C LEU A 125 -3.68 8.86 -7.16
N MET A 126 -2.52 8.26 -6.95
CA MET A 126 -1.76 7.51 -7.95
C MET A 126 -1.76 6.04 -7.59
N GLY A 127 -2.19 5.18 -8.49
CA GLY A 127 -2.29 3.74 -8.21
C GLY A 127 -2.62 2.94 -9.46
N THR A 128 -2.80 1.63 -9.31
CA THR A 128 -3.26 0.79 -10.42
C THR A 128 -4.66 1.18 -10.86
N THR A 129 -5.01 0.91 -12.11
CA THR A 129 -6.38 1.09 -12.62
C THR A 129 -7.40 0.35 -11.74
N GLY A 130 -7.04 -0.85 -11.23
CA GLY A 130 -7.87 -1.57 -10.27
C GLY A 130 -8.10 -0.78 -8.96
N THR A 131 -7.05 -0.15 -8.41
CA THR A 131 -7.15 0.71 -7.22
C THR A 131 -8.03 1.94 -7.47
N ILE A 132 -7.89 2.58 -8.63
CA ILE A 132 -8.71 3.75 -8.99
C ILE A 132 -10.17 3.34 -9.17
N ASN A 133 -10.44 2.28 -9.94
CA ASN A 133 -11.80 1.85 -10.31
C ASN A 133 -12.59 1.27 -9.13
N CYS A 134 -11.94 0.62 -8.16
CA CYS A 134 -12.64 0.12 -6.97
C CYS A 134 -13.20 1.24 -6.09
N GLY A 135 -12.67 2.45 -6.19
CA GLY A 135 -13.17 3.64 -5.50
C GLY A 135 -13.07 3.61 -3.97
N LEU A 136 -12.29 2.69 -3.39
CA LEU A 136 -12.25 2.50 -1.94
C LEU A 136 -11.55 3.66 -1.22
N PHE A 137 -10.45 4.19 -1.75
CA PHE A 137 -9.84 5.42 -1.21
C PHE A 137 -10.82 6.60 -1.33
N GLN A 138 -11.39 6.78 -2.52
CA GLN A 138 -12.31 7.89 -2.79
C GLN A 138 -13.50 7.89 -1.83
N LYS A 139 -14.13 6.72 -1.59
CA LYS A 139 -15.25 6.57 -0.66
C LYS A 139 -14.86 6.91 0.78
N ARG A 140 -13.73 6.39 1.27
CA ARG A 140 -13.27 6.64 2.65
C ARG A 140 -12.90 8.09 2.89
N LEU A 141 -12.20 8.71 1.94
CA LEU A 141 -11.80 10.11 2.01
C LEU A 141 -13.02 11.05 1.91
N ALA A 142 -13.98 10.74 1.02
CA ALA A 142 -15.20 11.54 0.86
C ALA A 142 -16.04 11.60 2.14
N VAL A 143 -16.18 10.49 2.88
CA VAL A 143 -16.85 10.47 4.20
C VAL A 143 -16.21 11.43 5.21
N LYS A 144 -14.91 11.73 5.01
CA LYS A 144 -14.14 12.67 5.85
C LYS A 144 -14.03 14.07 5.25
N GLY A 145 -14.77 14.36 4.18
CA GLY A 145 -14.78 15.65 3.51
C GLY A 145 -13.51 15.95 2.70
N ILE A 146 -12.78 14.89 2.28
CA ILE A 146 -11.57 15.01 1.45
C ILE A 146 -11.90 14.56 0.03
N GLU A 147 -11.71 15.45 -0.94
CA GLU A 147 -11.89 15.17 -2.35
C GLU A 147 -10.66 14.43 -2.91
N THR A 148 -10.88 13.51 -3.85
CA THR A 148 -9.80 12.78 -4.51
C THR A 148 -9.72 13.16 -5.99
N ARG A 149 -8.55 13.61 -6.43
CA ARG A 149 -8.21 13.81 -7.85
C ARG A 149 -7.51 12.57 -8.38
N VAL A 150 -7.89 12.14 -9.58
CA VAL A 150 -7.25 11.03 -10.29
C VAL A 150 -6.72 11.51 -11.64
N ALA A 151 -5.75 10.80 -12.17
CA ALA A 151 -5.18 11.03 -13.49
C ALA A 151 -6.24 10.80 -14.57
N ASP A 152 -6.13 11.54 -15.69
CA ASP A 152 -6.88 11.20 -16.89
C ASP A 152 -6.37 9.90 -17.52
N GLU A 153 -7.05 9.39 -18.53
CA GLU A 153 -6.75 8.08 -19.13
C GLU A 153 -5.30 7.99 -19.64
N THR A 154 -4.80 9.05 -20.29
CA THR A 154 -3.42 9.09 -20.81
C THR A 154 -2.39 9.06 -19.67
N GLN A 155 -2.61 9.86 -18.64
CA GLN A 155 -1.74 9.88 -17.47
C GLN A 155 -1.83 8.58 -16.65
N GLN A 156 -3.03 7.99 -16.54
CA GLN A 156 -3.24 6.71 -15.87
C GLN A 156 -2.50 5.57 -16.58
N SER A 157 -2.47 5.57 -17.92
CA SER A 157 -1.67 4.60 -18.68
C SER A 157 -0.19 4.69 -18.33
N LYS A 158 0.37 5.91 -18.19
CA LYS A 158 1.77 6.10 -17.75
C LYS A 158 2.02 5.57 -16.35
N VAL A 159 1.06 5.77 -15.42
CA VAL A 159 1.16 5.20 -14.05
C VAL A 159 1.17 3.67 -14.10
N MET A 160 0.31 3.05 -14.91
CA MET A 160 0.28 1.59 -15.07
C MET A 160 1.58 1.05 -15.65
N GLU A 161 2.09 1.67 -16.73
CA GLU A 161 3.37 1.31 -17.32
C GLU A 161 4.52 1.41 -16.31
N ALA A 162 4.56 2.50 -15.52
CA ALA A 162 5.55 2.69 -14.47
C ALA A 162 5.48 1.56 -13.42
N ILE A 163 4.27 1.21 -12.96
CA ILE A 163 4.07 0.13 -11.99
C ILE A 163 4.54 -1.22 -12.55
N TYR A 164 4.23 -1.53 -13.81
CA TYR A 164 4.66 -2.79 -14.43
C TYR A 164 6.17 -2.83 -14.67
N ASP A 165 6.80 -1.72 -15.07
CA ASP A 165 8.26 -1.64 -15.20
C ASP A 165 8.95 -1.85 -13.84
N ILE A 166 8.42 -1.25 -12.76
CA ILE A 166 8.98 -1.46 -11.41
C ILE A 166 8.89 -2.93 -10.99
N LYS A 167 7.80 -3.61 -11.34
CA LYS A 167 7.61 -5.05 -11.06
C LYS A 167 8.45 -5.98 -11.94
N ASN A 168 8.96 -5.47 -13.05
CA ASN A 168 9.74 -6.26 -14.01
C ASN A 168 11.19 -6.31 -13.59
N SER A 169 11.77 -7.51 -13.50
CA SER A 169 13.20 -7.69 -13.23
C SER A 169 14.11 -7.18 -14.37
N GLN A 170 13.55 -6.97 -15.56
CA GLN A 170 14.23 -6.42 -16.75
C GLN A 170 13.39 -5.31 -17.37
N PRO A 171 13.26 -4.15 -16.69
CA PRO A 171 12.41 -3.07 -17.17
C PRO A 171 12.96 -2.45 -18.47
N ALA A 172 12.05 -2.01 -19.33
CA ALA A 172 12.41 -1.31 -20.58
C ALA A 172 12.93 0.12 -20.30
N ARG A 173 12.49 0.75 -19.20
CA ARG A 173 12.85 2.11 -18.80
C ARG A 173 13.75 2.11 -17.56
N SER A 174 14.67 3.06 -17.48
CA SER A 174 15.47 3.28 -16.27
C SER A 174 14.60 3.79 -15.11
N ARG A 175 15.05 3.56 -13.87
CA ARG A 175 14.37 4.09 -12.67
C ARG A 175 14.23 5.62 -12.75
N THR A 176 15.20 6.35 -13.29
CA THR A 176 15.15 7.81 -13.47
C THR A 176 14.02 8.22 -14.42
N GLN A 177 13.86 7.52 -15.55
CA GLN A 177 12.75 7.78 -16.48
C GLN A 177 11.39 7.51 -15.85
N ILE A 178 11.25 6.38 -15.15
CA ILE A 178 10.02 6.02 -14.43
C ILE A 178 9.68 7.08 -13.37
N THR A 179 10.68 7.55 -12.61
CA THR A 179 10.48 8.62 -11.62
C THR A 179 10.00 9.91 -12.28
N SER A 180 10.64 10.32 -13.39
CA SER A 180 10.26 11.53 -14.13
C SER A 180 8.80 11.47 -14.63
N ASP A 181 8.38 10.32 -15.15
CA ASP A 181 6.99 10.13 -15.59
C ASP A 181 5.99 10.23 -14.44
N LEU A 182 6.29 9.62 -13.28
CA LEU A 182 5.44 9.69 -12.09
C LEU A 182 5.40 11.09 -11.49
N VAL A 183 6.51 11.82 -11.50
CA VAL A 183 6.54 13.24 -11.07
C VAL A 183 5.65 14.09 -11.97
N ALA A 184 5.73 13.93 -13.30
CA ALA A 184 4.88 14.67 -14.23
C ALA A 184 3.37 14.40 -14.00
N VAL A 185 2.99 13.16 -13.67
CA VAL A 185 1.61 12.83 -13.32
C VAL A 185 1.21 13.51 -11.99
N ALA A 186 2.08 13.45 -10.97
CA ALA A 186 1.83 14.09 -9.68
C ALA A 186 1.66 15.61 -9.82
N ASP A 187 2.51 16.28 -10.60
CA ASP A 187 2.42 17.70 -10.90
C ASP A 187 1.10 18.04 -11.63
N GLY A 188 0.66 17.17 -12.54
CA GLY A 188 -0.64 17.28 -13.17
C GLY A 188 -1.80 17.22 -12.17
N LEU A 189 -1.73 16.38 -11.15
CA LEU A 189 -2.72 16.31 -10.07
C LEU A 189 -2.66 17.54 -9.16
N ILE A 190 -1.45 18.01 -8.83
CA ILE A 190 -1.22 19.21 -8.03
C ILE A 190 -1.79 20.44 -8.75
N SER A 191 -1.56 20.60 -10.06
CA SER A 191 -2.11 21.68 -10.87
C SER A 191 -3.65 21.67 -10.92
N LYS A 192 -4.27 20.48 -10.79
CA LYS A 192 -5.71 20.28 -10.65
C LYS A 192 -6.22 20.46 -9.21
N GLY A 193 -5.40 21.01 -8.30
CA GLY A 193 -5.78 21.40 -6.96
C GLY A 193 -5.48 20.39 -5.86
N ALA A 194 -4.79 19.28 -6.14
CA ALA A 194 -4.36 18.36 -5.07
C ALA A 194 -3.35 19.05 -4.13
N ARG A 195 -3.53 18.88 -2.83
CA ARG A 195 -2.68 19.42 -1.75
C ARG A 195 -1.91 18.33 -1.00
N GLY A 196 -1.93 17.12 -1.52
CA GLY A 196 -1.15 15.97 -1.11
C GLY A 196 -1.28 14.87 -2.15
N ILE A 197 -0.31 13.97 -2.24
CA ILE A 197 -0.31 12.84 -3.19
C ILE A 197 -0.30 11.53 -2.41
N ILE A 198 -1.26 10.66 -2.70
CA ILE A 198 -1.30 9.29 -2.16
C ILE A 198 -0.63 8.34 -3.16
N ALA A 199 0.41 7.64 -2.72
CA ALA A 199 0.95 6.48 -3.43
C ALA A 199 0.06 5.26 -3.16
N GLY A 200 -1.01 5.14 -3.92
CA GLY A 200 -2.00 4.06 -3.84
C GLY A 200 -1.57 2.77 -4.54
N CYS A 201 -0.29 2.58 -4.80
CA CYS A 201 0.34 1.34 -5.20
C CYS A 201 1.69 1.23 -4.52
N THR A 202 1.99 0.09 -3.94
CA THR A 202 3.18 -0.14 -3.10
C THR A 202 4.48 -0.21 -3.89
N GLU A 203 4.43 -0.24 -5.20
CA GLU A 203 5.59 -0.12 -6.08
C GLU A 203 6.01 1.35 -6.31
N ILE A 204 5.06 2.28 -6.33
CA ILE A 204 5.36 3.72 -6.57
C ILE A 204 6.42 4.26 -5.60
N PRO A 205 6.34 3.98 -4.28
CA PRO A 205 7.34 4.48 -3.33
C PRO A 205 8.75 3.91 -3.50
N LEU A 206 8.95 2.87 -4.33
CA LEU A 206 10.29 2.38 -4.65
C LEU A 206 11.10 3.39 -5.47
N VAL A 207 10.42 4.27 -6.22
CA VAL A 207 11.06 5.27 -7.10
C VAL A 207 10.62 6.71 -6.82
N LEU A 208 9.36 6.98 -6.49
CA LEU A 208 8.85 8.31 -6.16
C LEU A 208 8.98 8.57 -4.66
N LYS A 209 9.59 9.69 -4.27
CA LYS A 209 9.86 10.06 -2.88
C LYS A 209 9.32 11.46 -2.58
N GLN A 210 9.24 11.83 -1.27
CA GLN A 210 8.81 13.16 -0.84
C GLN A 210 9.62 14.29 -1.48
N GLU A 211 10.93 14.11 -1.64
CA GLU A 211 11.81 15.14 -2.23
C GLU A 211 11.49 15.49 -3.68
N HIS A 212 10.74 14.63 -4.38
CA HIS A 212 10.31 14.88 -5.75
C HIS A 212 9.04 15.73 -5.84
N LEU A 213 8.35 16.01 -4.73
CA LEU A 213 7.02 16.62 -4.71
C LEU A 213 6.99 17.89 -3.85
N SER A 214 6.23 18.87 -4.30
CA SER A 214 6.02 20.15 -3.59
C SER A 214 4.92 20.12 -2.52
N VAL A 215 4.21 19.00 -2.40
CA VAL A 215 3.11 18.76 -1.46
C VAL A 215 3.39 17.51 -0.61
N PRO A 216 2.72 17.32 0.54
CA PRO A 216 2.85 16.08 1.32
C PRO A 216 2.64 14.82 0.50
N TYR A 217 3.49 13.84 0.72
CA TYR A 217 3.46 12.54 0.07
C TYR A 217 3.01 11.46 1.05
N PHE A 218 1.88 10.85 0.78
CA PHE A 218 1.31 9.77 1.59
C PHE A 218 1.70 8.41 0.99
N ASP A 219 2.85 7.92 1.40
CA ASP A 219 3.33 6.59 1.06
C ASP A 219 2.53 5.54 1.84
N ALA A 220 1.57 4.92 1.17
CA ALA A 220 0.67 3.95 1.78
C ALA A 220 1.42 2.76 2.42
N LEU A 221 2.59 2.37 1.89
CA LEU A 221 3.38 1.27 2.44
C LEU A 221 4.08 1.66 3.74
N THR A 222 4.69 2.86 3.82
CA THR A 222 5.27 3.40 5.06
C THR A 222 4.21 3.54 6.14
N ILE A 223 3.05 4.10 5.78
CA ILE A 223 1.93 4.29 6.71
C ILE A 223 1.45 2.94 7.25
N LEU A 224 1.30 1.94 6.38
CA LEU A 224 0.90 0.58 6.78
C LEU A 224 1.93 -0.07 7.73
N ALA A 225 3.23 0.05 7.42
CA ALA A 225 4.30 -0.49 8.25
C ALA A 225 4.31 0.15 9.66
N ARG A 226 4.20 1.49 9.73
CA ARG A 226 4.14 2.23 11.01
C ARG A 226 2.89 1.89 11.81
N ALA A 227 1.73 1.78 11.15
CA ALA A 227 0.49 1.36 11.78
C ALA A 227 0.57 -0.09 12.31
N ALA A 228 1.28 -0.98 11.61
CA ALA A 228 1.52 -2.34 12.07
C ALA A 228 2.40 -2.37 13.33
N ILE A 229 3.48 -1.56 13.39
CA ILE A 229 4.33 -1.42 14.58
C ILE A 229 3.49 -0.93 15.77
N PHE A 230 2.66 0.09 15.56
CA PHE A 230 1.79 0.63 16.61
C PHE A 230 0.78 -0.43 17.10
N LYS A 231 0.15 -1.16 16.18
CA LYS A 231 -0.79 -2.25 16.51
C LYS A 231 -0.10 -3.42 17.22
N ALA A 232 1.20 -3.63 16.96
CA ALA A 232 2.02 -4.64 17.64
C ALA A 232 2.41 -4.24 19.07
N GLY A 233 2.24 -2.96 19.46
CA GLY A 233 2.44 -2.47 20.82
C GLY A 233 3.66 -1.58 21.01
N LEU A 234 4.33 -1.16 19.93
CA LEU A 234 5.45 -0.22 19.96
C LEU A 234 5.07 1.11 19.29
N THR A 235 5.75 2.20 19.68
CA THR A 235 5.62 3.49 19.00
C THR A 235 6.66 3.58 17.89
N PRO A 236 6.27 3.67 16.59
CA PRO A 236 7.24 3.72 15.51
C PRO A 236 8.06 5.01 15.56
N ILE A 237 9.36 4.92 15.29
CA ILE A 237 10.23 6.08 15.08
C ILE A 237 10.07 6.62 13.65
N PRO A 238 10.43 7.90 13.40
CA PRO A 238 10.27 8.57 12.10
C PRO A 238 10.89 7.82 10.94
#